data_61f6b651690e9f8ab0d2930d64f7164e
#
_entry.id   61f6b651690e9f8ab0d2930d64f7164e
#
_cell.length_a   1.000
_cell.length_b   1.000
_cell.length_c   1.000
_cell.angle_alpha   90.00
_cell.angle_beta   90.00
_cell.angle_gamma   90.00
#
_symmetry.space_group_name_H-M   'P 1'
#
loop_
_entity.id
_entity.type
_entity.pdbx_description
1 polymer ?
#
loop_
_entity_poly.entity_id
_entity_poly.type
_entity_poly.pdbx_seq_one_letter_code
_entity_poly.pdbx_strand_id
1 'polypeptide(L)'
;MSSPKWQATADLFREFQALGRASLLADLQDSHSGNMAVRRRNERGEDEIVITATGSQKGDLEPSQICFLSATETDYGYYKASSETDIHARILGLPGVRASMHAHLKDLILATLDDAPKPAKPPDFAPVDPLAYHALGPSLPVDWFAVPSGSPELTRTIPERLAGHPLTIIFGHGAMAKGRSLREAFHRLCVGNYAGSVVRAMEKLRVDVAAVRRAVAADPGRAFAAPPPAYSVDDDDRSDFRDEEEILREFVKAGHRVFESRLSPFHTGSMSVRGVDAMLFAPKASMPRDVGGPLLSVPLAPDPADDAETALHKAIYAASDFQTVMHCHVAEAEAAAHYVYPGESAPADRIIPIDAEGSFLYLVIPVLPPDAGTDEIVRGLHDYKIAVVRGGGVWAVGAQSLSEVLHHPSSLREICLYRIGAVERGLDLRRMEPPKAKRW
;
A
#
# COMPACT_ATOMS: atom_id res chain seq x y z
N MET A 1 -9.03 37.62 9.35
CA MET A 1 -7.79 36.93 8.95
C MET A 1 -7.52 35.90 10.02
N SER A 2 -7.66 34.61 9.70
CA SER A 2 -7.27 33.52 10.61
C SER A 2 -5.75 33.59 10.80
N SER A 3 -5.27 33.51 12.05
CA SER A 3 -3.83 33.53 12.29
C SER A 3 -3.18 32.29 11.65
N PRO A 4 -1.93 32.34 11.19
CA PRO A 4 -1.22 31.19 10.62
C PRO A 4 -1.23 29.96 11.53
N LYS A 5 -1.39 30.13 12.81
CA LYS A 5 -1.47 29.08 13.84
C LYS A 5 -2.73 28.23 13.78
N TRP A 6 -3.89 28.87 13.59
CA TRP A 6 -5.16 28.17 13.40
C TRP A 6 -5.15 27.33 12.13
N GLN A 7 -4.54 27.84 11.05
CA GLN A 7 -4.42 27.12 9.80
C GLN A 7 -3.59 25.83 9.98
N ALA A 8 -2.41 25.93 10.60
CA ALA A 8 -1.55 24.77 10.85
C ALA A 8 -2.23 23.69 11.74
N THR A 9 -3.05 24.11 12.71
CA THR A 9 -3.81 23.15 13.54
C THR A 9 -4.96 22.53 12.76
N ALA A 10 -5.66 23.31 11.95
CA ALA A 10 -6.74 22.81 11.09
C ALA A 10 -6.20 21.84 10.02
N ASP A 11 -5.04 22.11 9.44
CA ASP A 11 -4.40 21.22 8.47
C ASP A 11 -4.00 19.90 9.12
N LEU A 12 -3.37 19.96 10.29
CA LEU A 12 -3.02 18.77 11.07
C LEU A 12 -4.25 17.94 11.43
N PHE A 13 -5.33 18.59 11.88
CA PHE A 13 -6.57 17.89 12.19
C PHE A 13 -7.17 17.21 10.97
N ARG A 14 -7.20 17.88 9.81
CA ARG A 14 -7.64 17.27 8.54
C ARG A 14 -6.78 16.06 8.16
N GLU A 15 -5.46 16.11 8.38
CA GLU A 15 -4.58 14.98 8.13
C GLU A 15 -4.92 13.78 9.04
N PHE A 16 -5.14 14.02 10.35
CA PHE A 16 -5.59 12.97 11.28
C PHE A 16 -6.92 12.35 10.85
N GLN A 17 -7.90 13.17 10.47
CA GLN A 17 -9.20 12.69 9.98
C GLN A 17 -9.06 11.86 8.69
N ALA A 18 -8.32 12.37 7.72
CA ALA A 18 -8.13 11.70 6.43
C ALA A 18 -7.45 10.33 6.60
N LEU A 19 -6.36 10.26 7.38
CA LEU A 19 -5.65 9.01 7.62
C LEU A 19 -6.40 8.05 8.53
N GLY A 20 -7.13 8.57 9.53
CA GLY A 20 -8.00 7.77 10.37
C GLY A 20 -9.11 7.10 9.56
N ARG A 21 -9.79 7.86 8.69
CA ARG A 21 -10.80 7.34 7.77
C ARG A 21 -10.20 6.35 6.76
N ALA A 22 -9.05 6.67 6.18
CA ALA A 22 -8.35 5.78 5.25
C ALA A 22 -7.99 4.45 5.91
N SER A 23 -7.53 4.45 7.17
CA SER A 23 -7.19 3.23 7.89
C SER A 23 -8.40 2.31 8.13
N LEU A 24 -9.57 2.89 8.40
CA LEU A 24 -10.83 2.14 8.52
C LEU A 24 -11.26 1.56 7.16
N LEU A 25 -11.28 2.38 6.10
CA LEU A 25 -11.71 1.96 4.76
C LEU A 25 -10.81 0.89 4.15
N ALA A 26 -9.51 0.95 4.41
CA ALA A 26 -8.55 -0.07 4.01
C ALA A 26 -8.55 -1.32 4.89
N ASP A 27 -9.44 -1.39 5.90
CA ASP A 27 -9.55 -2.51 6.84
C ASP A 27 -8.24 -2.81 7.60
N LEU A 28 -7.45 -1.76 7.89
CA LEU A 28 -6.23 -1.89 8.69
C LEU A 28 -6.54 -2.04 10.17
N GLN A 29 -7.71 -1.59 10.60
CA GLN A 29 -8.18 -1.63 11.99
C GLN A 29 -9.71 -1.51 12.05
N ASP A 30 -10.29 -1.76 13.22
CA ASP A 30 -11.69 -1.46 13.49
C ASP A 30 -11.92 0.04 13.76
N SER A 31 -13.13 0.44 14.12
CA SER A 31 -13.53 1.84 14.24
C SER A 31 -12.73 2.62 15.29
N HIS A 32 -12.27 2.00 16.37
CA HIS A 32 -11.67 2.68 17.53
C HIS A 32 -10.29 2.16 17.95
N SER A 33 -9.82 1.06 17.37
CA SER A 33 -8.47 0.56 17.64
C SER A 33 -7.38 1.41 16.96
N GLY A 34 -6.13 1.18 17.36
CA GLY A 34 -5.00 1.95 16.88
C GLY A 34 -4.94 3.38 17.40
N ASN A 35 -3.89 4.07 17.09
CA ASN A 35 -3.67 5.47 17.45
C ASN A 35 -2.62 6.12 16.57
N MET A 36 -2.63 7.46 16.55
CA MET A 36 -1.73 8.30 15.74
C MET A 36 -1.15 9.40 16.60
N ALA A 37 0.14 9.68 16.46
CA ALA A 37 0.82 10.75 17.18
C ALA A 37 1.82 11.47 16.29
N VAL A 38 1.93 12.79 16.48
CA VAL A 38 2.95 13.64 15.88
C VAL A 38 3.66 14.49 16.93
N ARG A 39 4.92 14.79 16.68
CA ARG A 39 5.70 15.77 17.42
C ARG A 39 5.78 17.07 16.61
N ARG A 40 5.43 18.17 17.26
CA ARG A 40 5.55 19.52 16.70
C ARG A 40 6.09 20.50 17.72
N ARG A 41 6.32 21.73 17.31
CA ARG A 41 6.51 22.85 18.25
C ARG A 41 5.20 23.60 18.40
N ASN A 42 4.81 23.83 19.65
CA ASN A 42 3.65 24.65 19.97
C ASN A 42 3.95 26.15 19.79
N GLU A 43 2.98 26.99 20.09
CA GLU A 43 3.09 28.44 19.95
C GLU A 43 4.17 29.09 20.82
N ARG A 44 4.51 28.45 21.94
CA ARG A 44 5.57 28.89 22.87
C ARG A 44 6.95 28.40 22.47
N GLY A 45 7.04 27.65 21.33
CA GLY A 45 8.29 27.06 20.88
C GLY A 45 8.69 25.77 21.64
N GLU A 46 7.78 25.23 22.46
CA GLU A 46 7.98 24.01 23.22
C GLU A 46 7.67 22.77 22.37
N ASP A 47 8.34 21.67 22.63
CA ASP A 47 7.98 20.40 22.01
C ASP A 47 6.61 19.93 22.53
N GLU A 48 5.72 19.60 21.62
CA GLU A 48 4.37 19.16 21.89
C GLU A 48 4.08 17.85 21.12
N ILE A 49 3.43 16.91 21.79
CA ILE A 49 2.91 15.70 21.20
C ILE A 49 1.41 15.91 20.98
N VAL A 50 0.97 15.75 19.73
CA VAL A 50 -0.44 15.71 19.37
C VAL A 50 -0.81 14.26 19.10
N ILE A 51 -1.80 13.72 19.80
CA ILE A 51 -2.13 12.29 19.80
C ILE A 51 -3.66 12.09 19.84
N THR A 52 -4.14 11.03 19.19
CA THR A 52 -5.54 10.63 19.30
C THR A 52 -5.87 10.15 20.71
N ALA A 53 -7.08 10.47 21.17
CA ALA A 53 -7.59 10.05 22.47
C ALA A 53 -7.89 8.54 22.53
N THR A 54 -7.90 7.98 23.74
CA THR A 54 -8.36 6.61 23.98
C THR A 54 -9.81 6.44 23.53
N GLY A 55 -10.08 5.39 22.75
CA GLY A 55 -11.44 5.08 22.26
C GLY A 55 -11.97 6.02 21.18
N SER A 56 -11.12 6.91 20.62
CA SER A 56 -11.53 7.80 19.53
C SER A 56 -11.90 7.00 18.26
N GLN A 57 -12.95 7.46 17.57
CA GLN A 57 -13.45 6.85 16.34
C GLN A 57 -12.57 7.28 15.15
N LYS A 58 -11.66 6.40 14.71
CA LYS A 58 -10.67 6.76 13.66
C LYS A 58 -11.33 7.10 12.33
N GLY A 59 -12.45 6.45 12.01
CA GLY A 59 -13.20 6.72 10.77
C GLY A 59 -13.93 8.05 10.76
N ASP A 60 -14.13 8.66 11.94
CA ASP A 60 -14.89 9.90 12.11
C ASP A 60 -14.36 10.71 13.31
N LEU A 61 -13.10 11.12 13.21
CA LEU A 61 -12.42 11.86 14.27
C LEU A 61 -13.02 13.27 14.44
N GLU A 62 -13.34 13.60 15.68
CA GLU A 62 -13.72 14.96 16.08
C GLU A 62 -12.55 15.72 16.72
N PRO A 63 -12.55 17.06 16.69
CA PRO A 63 -11.49 17.87 17.29
C PRO A 63 -11.24 17.55 18.77
N SER A 64 -12.30 17.25 19.53
CA SER A 64 -12.25 16.87 20.94
C SER A 64 -11.53 15.54 21.22
N GLN A 65 -11.36 14.71 20.18
CA GLN A 65 -10.66 13.41 20.25
C GLN A 65 -9.15 13.51 19.94
N ILE A 66 -8.62 14.71 19.81
CA ILE A 66 -7.19 14.98 19.66
C ILE A 66 -6.69 15.66 20.93
N CYS A 67 -5.65 15.09 21.53
CA CYS A 67 -5.01 15.57 22.75
C CYS A 67 -3.68 16.25 22.43
N PHE A 68 -3.40 17.37 23.09
CA PHE A 68 -2.20 18.17 22.95
C PHE A 68 -1.40 18.09 24.27
N LEU A 69 -0.19 17.55 24.23
CA LEU A 69 0.64 17.27 25.41
C LEU A 69 1.97 17.99 25.30
N SER A 70 2.23 18.95 26.18
CA SER A 70 3.53 19.61 26.32
C SER A 70 4.07 19.46 27.74
N ALA A 71 5.29 19.91 28.01
CA ALA A 71 5.89 19.88 29.34
C ALA A 71 5.17 20.79 30.34
N THR A 72 4.54 21.86 29.85
CA THR A 72 3.89 22.89 30.69
C THR A 72 2.38 22.84 30.67
N GLU A 73 1.80 22.16 29.69
CA GLU A 73 0.35 22.16 29.47
C GLU A 73 -0.09 20.82 28.92
N THR A 74 -1.04 20.19 29.58
CA THR A 74 -1.69 18.97 29.11
C THR A 74 -3.15 19.27 28.86
N ASP A 75 -3.53 19.42 27.58
CA ASP A 75 -4.91 19.55 27.18
C ASP A 75 -5.39 18.18 26.68
N TYR A 76 -6.25 17.57 27.47
CA TYR A 76 -6.88 16.30 27.12
C TYR A 76 -8.23 16.49 26.40
N GLY A 77 -8.67 17.74 26.19
CA GLY A 77 -10.03 18.00 25.72
C GLY A 77 -11.07 17.31 26.60
N TYR A 78 -12.06 16.66 25.99
CA TYR A 78 -13.05 15.84 26.72
C TYR A 78 -12.59 14.39 26.94
N TYR A 79 -11.50 13.96 26.33
CA TYR A 79 -11.04 12.58 26.32
C TYR A 79 -9.62 12.48 26.90
N LYS A 80 -9.34 11.33 27.49
CA LYS A 80 -7.99 10.99 27.92
C LYS A 80 -7.13 10.61 26.71
N ALA A 81 -5.89 11.06 26.66
CA ALA A 81 -4.92 10.65 25.63
C ALA A 81 -4.79 9.12 25.59
N SER A 82 -4.35 8.59 24.43
CA SER A 82 -4.16 7.15 24.24
C SER A 82 -3.37 6.51 25.37
N SER A 83 -3.76 5.30 25.80
CA SER A 83 -3.03 4.49 26.78
C SER A 83 -1.60 4.16 26.33
N GLU A 84 -1.27 4.34 25.05
CA GLU A 84 0.06 4.12 24.46
C GLU A 84 0.87 5.41 24.29
N THR A 85 0.45 6.50 24.93
CA THR A 85 1.12 7.82 24.85
C THR A 85 2.62 7.71 25.17
N ASP A 86 3.01 6.96 26.20
CA ASP A 86 4.42 6.80 26.59
C ASP A 86 5.25 6.10 25.52
N ILE A 87 4.66 5.13 24.82
CA ILE A 87 5.31 4.44 23.69
C ILE A 87 5.54 5.43 22.55
N HIS A 88 4.50 6.18 22.17
CA HIS A 88 4.58 7.21 21.14
C HIS A 88 5.60 8.29 21.49
N ALA A 89 5.62 8.78 22.74
CA ALA A 89 6.57 9.79 23.20
C ALA A 89 8.02 9.32 23.01
N ARG A 90 8.32 8.07 23.34
CA ARG A 90 9.66 7.49 23.14
C ARG A 90 10.00 7.28 21.66
N ILE A 91 9.06 6.84 20.84
CA ILE A 91 9.26 6.72 19.38
C ILE A 91 9.54 8.09 18.78
N LEU A 92 8.76 9.11 19.15
CA LEU A 92 8.92 10.49 18.67
C LEU A 92 10.22 11.15 19.18
N GLY A 93 10.85 10.57 20.20
CA GLY A 93 12.20 10.94 20.67
C GLY A 93 13.34 10.39 19.83
N LEU A 94 13.09 9.44 18.92
CA LEU A 94 14.10 8.88 18.03
C LEU A 94 14.58 9.92 17.01
N PRO A 95 15.87 9.91 16.60
CA PRO A 95 16.40 10.84 15.62
C PRO A 95 15.63 10.82 14.30
N GLY A 96 15.21 12.00 13.81
CA GLY A 96 14.51 12.16 12.54
C GLY A 96 13.03 11.73 12.53
N VAL A 97 12.51 11.20 13.65
CA VAL A 97 11.10 10.79 13.76
C VAL A 97 10.24 11.97 14.21
N ARG A 98 9.15 12.21 13.48
CA ARG A 98 8.15 13.24 13.78
C ARG A 98 6.74 12.70 13.93
N ALA A 99 6.50 11.47 13.48
CA ALA A 99 5.20 10.82 13.55
C ALA A 99 5.35 9.35 13.89
N SER A 100 4.35 8.81 14.55
CA SER A 100 4.20 7.37 14.80
C SER A 100 2.73 6.97 14.75
N MET A 101 2.48 5.75 14.29
CA MET A 101 1.13 5.22 14.14
C MET A 101 1.09 3.76 14.54
N HIS A 102 0.04 3.38 15.25
CA HIS A 102 -0.30 2.00 15.60
C HIS A 102 -1.60 1.60 14.91
N ALA A 103 -1.64 0.39 14.35
CA ALA A 103 -2.84 -0.21 13.77
C ALA A 103 -2.83 -1.74 13.96
N HIS A 104 -4.02 -2.35 13.91
CA HIS A 104 -4.21 -3.78 14.17
C HIS A 104 -4.14 -4.65 12.90
N LEU A 105 -3.39 -4.30 11.93
CA LEU A 105 -3.11 -4.90 10.62
C LEU A 105 -3.46 -6.39 10.53
N LYS A 106 -4.72 -6.73 10.28
CA LYS A 106 -5.24 -8.10 10.35
C LYS A 106 -4.44 -9.11 9.54
N ASP A 107 -4.12 -8.76 8.29
CA ASP A 107 -3.43 -9.69 7.41
C ASP A 107 -1.98 -9.91 7.84
N LEU A 108 -1.28 -8.84 8.28
CA LEU A 108 0.07 -8.97 8.80
C LEU A 108 0.11 -9.80 10.09
N ILE A 109 -0.81 -9.52 11.02
CA ILE A 109 -0.90 -10.26 12.27
C ILE A 109 -1.15 -11.74 12.00
N LEU A 110 -2.15 -12.06 11.17
CA LEU A 110 -2.46 -13.45 10.83
C LEU A 110 -1.29 -14.17 10.14
N ALA A 111 -0.50 -13.50 9.33
CA ALA A 111 0.70 -14.05 8.69
C ALA A 111 1.87 -14.29 9.67
N THR A 112 1.79 -13.76 10.90
CA THR A 112 2.81 -13.92 11.93
C THR A 112 2.38 -14.83 13.09
N LEU A 113 1.11 -15.27 13.12
CA LEU A 113 0.64 -16.17 14.18
C LEU A 113 1.31 -17.53 14.07
N ASP A 114 1.69 -18.08 15.23
CA ASP A 114 2.13 -19.44 15.42
C ASP A 114 1.48 -20.04 16.69
N ASP A 115 1.50 -21.35 16.82
CA ASP A 115 0.98 -22.10 17.97
C ASP A 115 2.08 -22.51 18.96
N ALA A 116 3.30 -21.96 18.80
CA ALA A 116 4.40 -22.24 19.71
C ALA A 116 4.06 -21.77 21.14
N PRO A 117 4.38 -22.57 22.16
CA PRO A 117 4.16 -22.16 23.54
C PRO A 117 4.83 -20.85 23.88
N LYS A 118 4.08 -19.90 24.43
CA LYS A 118 4.65 -18.61 24.88
C LYS A 118 5.22 -18.76 26.31
N PRO A 119 6.33 -18.06 26.64
CA PRO A 119 6.84 -16.83 26.02
C PRO A 119 7.90 -17.01 24.92
N ALA A 120 7.93 -18.10 24.17
CA ALA A 120 8.90 -18.22 23.08
C ALA A 120 8.82 -17.00 22.11
N LYS A 121 9.99 -16.48 21.72
CA LYS A 121 10.05 -15.37 20.73
C LYS A 121 9.55 -15.87 19.39
N PRO A 122 8.54 -15.20 18.76
CA PRO A 122 8.12 -15.52 17.41
C PRO A 122 9.25 -15.27 16.40
N PRO A 123 9.24 -15.96 15.23
CA PRO A 123 10.15 -15.62 14.15
C PRO A 123 9.86 -14.21 13.62
N ASP A 124 10.90 -13.51 13.20
CA ASP A 124 10.74 -12.22 12.54
C ASP A 124 10.02 -12.41 11.19
N PHE A 125 9.17 -11.45 10.82
CA PHE A 125 8.45 -11.47 9.55
C PHE A 125 9.36 -11.01 8.41
N ALA A 126 9.53 -11.84 7.39
CA ALA A 126 10.24 -11.47 6.17
C ALA A 126 9.27 -11.34 4.99
N PRO A 127 9.20 -10.19 4.30
CA PRO A 127 8.38 -10.02 3.11
C PRO A 127 8.72 -11.02 2.00
N VAL A 128 7.72 -11.33 1.18
CA VAL A 128 7.85 -12.22 0.01
C VAL A 128 7.66 -11.48 -1.31
N ASP A 129 7.52 -10.17 -1.25
CA ASP A 129 7.33 -9.30 -2.40
C ASP A 129 8.37 -8.17 -2.41
N PRO A 130 8.84 -7.72 -3.58
CA PRO A 130 9.85 -6.67 -3.67
C PRO A 130 9.37 -5.31 -3.15
N LEU A 131 8.08 -4.97 -3.28
CA LEU A 131 7.54 -3.70 -2.77
C LEU A 131 7.76 -3.57 -1.27
N ALA A 132 7.33 -4.58 -0.50
CA ALA A 132 7.50 -4.55 0.96
C ALA A 132 8.97 -4.71 1.36
N TYR A 133 9.74 -5.52 0.65
CA TYR A 133 11.18 -5.67 0.89
C TYR A 133 11.91 -4.32 0.81
N HIS A 134 11.62 -3.50 -0.22
CA HIS A 134 12.23 -2.18 -0.37
C HIS A 134 11.70 -1.15 0.64
N ALA A 135 10.40 -1.15 0.90
CA ALA A 135 9.78 -0.17 1.78
C ALA A 135 10.07 -0.42 3.27
N LEU A 136 10.19 -1.68 3.68
CA LEU A 136 10.25 -2.09 5.08
C LEU A 136 11.55 -2.81 5.48
N GLY A 137 12.32 -3.26 4.50
CA GLY A 137 13.53 -4.05 4.71
C GLY A 137 13.30 -5.56 4.66
N PRO A 138 14.39 -6.34 4.74
CA PRO A 138 14.36 -7.79 4.56
C PRO A 138 13.69 -8.55 5.71
N SER A 139 13.56 -7.92 6.87
CA SER A 139 13.00 -8.56 8.07
C SER A 139 12.41 -7.51 9.00
N LEU A 140 11.25 -7.82 9.57
CA LEU A 140 10.56 -7.01 10.57
C LEU A 140 10.51 -7.78 11.90
N PRO A 141 10.90 -7.14 13.03
CA PRO A 141 10.85 -7.80 14.32
C PRO A 141 9.41 -8.08 14.74
N VAL A 142 9.19 -9.30 15.25
CA VAL A 142 7.95 -9.72 15.90
C VAL A 142 8.27 -10.01 17.36
N ASP A 143 7.65 -9.30 18.29
CA ASP A 143 7.86 -9.49 19.73
C ASP A 143 6.55 -9.88 20.40
N TRP A 144 6.61 -10.90 21.27
CA TRP A 144 5.52 -11.31 22.15
C TRP A 144 5.64 -10.62 23.50
N PHE A 145 4.51 -10.19 24.04
CA PHE A 145 4.42 -9.55 25.37
C PHE A 145 3.30 -10.20 26.17
N ALA A 146 3.56 -10.47 27.45
CA ALA A 146 2.52 -10.97 28.37
C ALA A 146 1.37 -9.97 28.55
N VAL A 147 1.69 -8.68 28.50
CA VAL A 147 0.72 -7.58 28.50
C VAL A 147 1.01 -6.72 27.28
N PRO A 148 0.28 -6.94 26.16
CA PRO A 148 0.60 -6.36 24.87
C PRO A 148 0.11 -4.91 24.68
N SER A 149 -0.46 -4.26 25.71
CA SER A 149 -0.89 -2.87 25.69
C SER A 149 -0.47 -2.15 26.98
N GLY A 150 0.11 -0.96 26.84
CA GLY A 150 0.42 -0.06 27.95
C GLY A 150 1.44 -0.60 28.99
N SER A 151 2.15 -1.68 28.70
CA SER A 151 3.11 -2.26 29.66
C SER A 151 4.47 -1.54 29.63
N PRO A 152 5.22 -1.51 30.77
CA PRO A 152 6.56 -0.96 30.77
C PRO A 152 7.54 -1.70 29.84
N GLU A 153 7.36 -3.01 29.65
CA GLU A 153 8.16 -3.81 28.74
C GLU A 153 7.95 -3.38 27.29
N LEU A 154 6.69 -3.25 26.87
CA LEU A 154 6.31 -2.75 25.55
C LEU A 154 6.87 -1.35 25.31
N THR A 155 6.72 -0.45 26.30
CA THR A 155 7.18 0.94 26.23
C THR A 155 8.71 1.05 26.07
N ARG A 156 9.48 0.08 26.55
CA ARG A 156 10.93 0.01 26.34
C ARG A 156 11.26 -0.62 24.99
N THR A 157 10.70 -1.78 24.69
CA THR A 157 11.13 -2.63 23.56
C THR A 157 10.74 -2.06 22.21
N ILE A 158 9.53 -1.53 22.05
CA ILE A 158 9.05 -1.05 20.76
C ILE A 158 9.91 0.10 20.19
N PRO A 159 10.26 1.16 20.95
CA PRO A 159 11.16 2.19 20.44
C PRO A 159 12.57 1.66 20.09
N GLU A 160 13.10 0.68 20.85
CA GLU A 160 14.38 0.03 20.53
C GLU A 160 14.32 -0.69 19.18
N ARG A 161 13.23 -1.43 18.88
CA ARG A 161 13.02 -2.06 17.57
C ARG A 161 12.92 -1.01 16.46
N LEU A 162 12.12 0.02 16.69
CA LEU A 162 11.93 1.09 15.73
C LEU A 162 13.17 1.98 15.53
N ALA A 163 14.19 1.92 16.40
CA ALA A 163 15.46 2.58 16.11
C ALA A 163 16.12 2.00 14.84
N GLY A 164 16.05 0.67 14.64
CA GLY A 164 16.64 -0.03 13.50
C GLY A 164 15.66 -0.38 12.36
N HIS A 165 14.35 -0.33 12.61
CA HIS A 165 13.33 -0.77 11.64
C HIS A 165 12.26 0.30 11.40
N PRO A 166 11.65 0.36 10.21
CA PRO A 166 10.57 1.30 9.90
C PRO A 166 9.24 0.91 10.55
N LEU A 167 9.06 -0.37 10.84
CA LEU A 167 7.87 -0.99 11.40
C LEU A 167 8.27 -2.15 12.33
N THR A 168 7.52 -2.37 13.40
CA THR A 168 7.64 -3.54 14.29
C THR A 168 6.27 -4.13 14.57
N ILE A 169 6.23 -5.44 14.84
CA ILE A 169 5.00 -6.21 15.00
C ILE A 169 4.90 -6.67 16.45
N ILE A 170 3.75 -6.43 17.06
CA ILE A 170 3.36 -6.93 18.37
C ILE A 170 2.52 -8.18 18.12
N PHE A 171 3.05 -9.34 18.45
CA PHE A 171 2.43 -10.65 18.20
C PHE A 171 1.00 -10.70 18.73
N GLY A 172 0.06 -11.06 17.83
CA GLY A 172 -1.36 -11.18 18.16
C GLY A 172 -2.09 -9.89 18.50
N HIS A 173 -1.45 -8.69 18.31
CA HIS A 173 -2.05 -7.41 18.65
C HIS A 173 -2.09 -6.46 17.46
N GLY A 174 -0.94 -6.05 16.94
CA GLY A 174 -0.88 -5.03 15.91
C GLY A 174 0.54 -4.71 15.47
N ALA A 175 0.71 -3.58 14.80
CA ALA A 175 2.02 -3.10 14.42
C ALA A 175 2.18 -1.60 14.73
N MET A 176 3.41 -1.19 14.99
CA MET A 176 3.79 0.20 15.14
C MET A 176 4.76 0.62 14.04
N ALA A 177 4.51 1.77 13.44
CA ALA A 177 5.38 2.39 12.45
C ALA A 177 5.80 3.79 12.90
N LYS A 178 7.03 4.17 12.54
CA LYS A 178 7.56 5.53 12.69
C LYS A 178 7.60 6.24 11.33
N GLY A 179 7.67 7.57 11.33
CA GLY A 179 7.82 8.35 10.11
C GLY A 179 8.31 9.78 10.36
N ARG A 180 8.73 10.44 9.29
CA ARG A 180 8.95 11.90 9.28
C ARG A 180 7.64 12.68 9.17
N SER A 181 6.55 11.97 8.78
CA SER A 181 5.18 12.45 8.73
C SER A 181 4.21 11.32 9.05
N LEU A 182 2.94 11.64 9.36
CA LEU A 182 1.89 10.64 9.52
C LEU A 182 1.69 9.82 8.24
N ARG A 183 1.76 10.46 7.08
CA ARG A 183 1.66 9.78 5.78
C ARG A 183 2.73 8.71 5.59
N GLU A 184 3.97 8.99 5.99
CA GLU A 184 5.05 7.99 5.92
C GLU A 184 4.83 6.83 6.88
N ALA A 185 4.38 7.09 8.12
CA ALA A 185 4.04 6.04 9.06
C ALA A 185 2.85 5.20 8.56
N PHE A 186 1.83 5.85 8.02
CA PHE A 186 0.66 5.19 7.42
C PHE A 186 1.01 4.34 6.21
N HIS A 187 1.84 4.86 5.30
CA HIS A 187 2.36 4.09 4.16
C HIS A 187 3.03 2.79 4.61
N ARG A 188 3.89 2.84 5.63
CA ARG A 188 4.57 1.67 6.18
C ARG A 188 3.60 0.63 6.74
N LEU A 189 2.53 1.08 7.43
CA LEU A 189 1.48 0.18 7.90
C LEU A 189 0.72 -0.47 6.72
N CYS A 190 0.36 0.32 5.70
CA CYS A 190 -0.34 -0.20 4.52
C CYS A 190 0.49 -1.25 3.76
N VAL A 191 1.79 -0.97 3.55
CA VAL A 191 2.70 -1.92 2.90
C VAL A 191 2.93 -3.15 3.76
N GLY A 192 3.01 -3.00 5.09
CA GLY A 192 3.08 -4.13 6.03
C GLY A 192 1.87 -5.05 5.94
N ASN A 193 0.65 -4.47 5.91
CA ASN A 193 -0.57 -5.27 5.77
C ASN A 193 -0.67 -5.94 4.40
N TYR A 194 -0.25 -5.25 3.33
CA TYR A 194 -0.15 -5.83 1.99
C TYR A 194 0.78 -7.04 1.97
N ALA A 195 1.98 -6.94 2.55
CA ALA A 195 2.90 -8.07 2.63
C ALA A 195 2.30 -9.27 3.38
N GLY A 196 1.57 -9.01 4.47
CA GLY A 196 0.80 -10.04 5.18
C GLY A 196 -0.28 -10.67 4.29
N SER A 197 -1.00 -9.85 3.51
CA SER A 197 -2.03 -10.33 2.57
C SER A 197 -1.43 -11.22 1.48
N VAL A 198 -0.26 -10.86 0.92
CA VAL A 198 0.44 -11.68 -0.08
C VAL A 198 0.83 -13.03 0.51
N VAL A 199 1.46 -13.06 1.71
CA VAL A 199 1.83 -14.32 2.38
C VAL A 199 0.62 -15.21 2.59
N ARG A 200 -0.47 -14.68 3.15
CA ARG A 200 -1.69 -15.45 3.40
C ARG A 200 -2.35 -15.98 2.13
N ALA A 201 -2.36 -15.17 1.06
CA ALA A 201 -2.89 -15.61 -0.23
C ALA A 201 -2.02 -16.73 -0.83
N MET A 202 -0.69 -16.65 -0.71
CA MET A 202 0.23 -17.71 -1.12
C MET A 202 0.02 -19.00 -0.33
N GLU A 203 -0.14 -18.93 1.00
CA GLU A 203 -0.42 -20.09 1.85
C GLU A 203 -1.72 -20.79 1.43
N LYS A 204 -2.80 -20.03 1.18
CA LYS A 204 -4.07 -20.57 0.67
C LYS A 204 -3.94 -21.23 -0.69
N LEU A 205 -3.09 -20.68 -1.56
CA LEU A 205 -2.74 -21.27 -2.86
C LEU A 205 -1.73 -22.41 -2.76
N ARG A 206 -1.23 -22.74 -1.55
CA ARG A 206 -0.21 -23.77 -1.31
C ARG A 206 1.12 -23.49 -2.05
N VAL A 207 1.43 -22.21 -2.24
CA VAL A 207 2.71 -21.77 -2.79
C VAL A 207 3.82 -22.00 -1.76
N ASP A 208 5.01 -22.39 -2.20
CA ASP A 208 6.20 -22.46 -1.33
C ASP A 208 6.68 -21.04 -0.99
N VAL A 209 6.10 -20.49 0.07
CA VAL A 209 6.41 -19.15 0.59
C VAL A 209 7.89 -18.98 0.89
N ALA A 210 8.55 -20.05 1.39
CA ALA A 210 9.96 -20.01 1.72
C ALA A 210 10.85 -19.91 0.46
N ALA A 211 10.48 -20.61 -0.62
CA ALA A 211 11.17 -20.49 -1.89
C ALA A 211 11.03 -19.09 -2.50
N VAL A 212 9.82 -18.51 -2.48
CA VAL A 212 9.58 -17.14 -2.97
C VAL A 212 10.39 -16.13 -2.14
N ARG A 213 10.39 -16.27 -0.81
CA ARG A 213 11.18 -15.41 0.09
C ARG A 213 12.67 -15.44 -0.24
N ARG A 214 13.23 -16.64 -0.48
CA ARG A 214 14.64 -16.78 -0.88
C ARG A 214 14.91 -16.10 -2.23
N ALA A 215 14.01 -16.22 -3.19
CA ALA A 215 14.16 -15.59 -4.51
C ALA A 215 14.15 -14.05 -4.41
N VAL A 216 13.22 -13.48 -3.64
CA VAL A 216 13.16 -12.02 -3.40
C VAL A 216 14.41 -11.53 -2.66
N ALA A 217 14.88 -12.26 -1.65
CA ALA A 217 16.09 -11.88 -0.91
C ALA A 217 17.36 -11.95 -1.79
N ALA A 218 17.41 -12.86 -2.76
CA ALA A 218 18.54 -13.00 -3.69
C ALA A 218 18.55 -11.91 -4.76
N ASP A 219 17.37 -11.45 -5.19
CA ASP A 219 17.23 -10.38 -6.19
C ASP A 219 16.08 -9.43 -5.79
N PRO A 220 16.32 -8.50 -4.84
CA PRO A 220 15.33 -7.50 -4.45
C PRO A 220 15.30 -6.30 -5.41
N GLY A 221 16.23 -6.21 -6.35
CA GLY A 221 16.50 -5.04 -7.18
C GLY A 221 15.54 -4.83 -8.35
N ARG A 222 14.25 -5.17 -8.24
CA ARG A 222 13.30 -5.03 -9.34
C ARG A 222 12.87 -3.57 -9.52
N ALA A 223 12.96 -3.08 -10.77
CA ALA A 223 12.81 -1.68 -11.13
C ALA A 223 11.49 -1.05 -10.64
N PHE A 224 10.37 -1.77 -10.76
CA PHE A 224 9.03 -1.26 -10.39
C PHE A 224 8.70 -1.34 -8.90
N ALA A 225 9.49 -2.07 -8.13
CA ALA A 225 9.36 -2.14 -6.66
C ALA A 225 10.24 -1.11 -5.95
N ALA A 226 11.18 -0.46 -6.65
CA ALA A 226 12.01 0.57 -6.07
C ALA A 226 11.16 1.72 -5.53
N PRO A 227 11.49 2.29 -4.36
CA PRO A 227 10.77 3.46 -3.87
C PRO A 227 10.88 4.57 -4.92
N PRO A 228 9.78 5.26 -5.22
CA PRO A 228 9.81 6.37 -6.15
C PRO A 228 10.83 7.41 -5.67
N PRO A 229 11.51 8.10 -6.58
CA PRO A 229 12.39 9.20 -6.23
C PRO A 229 11.63 10.20 -5.34
N ALA A 230 12.33 10.81 -4.40
CA ALA A 230 11.75 11.84 -3.55
C ALA A 230 11.39 13.05 -4.42
N TYR A 231 10.13 13.13 -4.87
CA TYR A 231 9.63 14.29 -5.55
C TYR A 231 9.56 15.45 -4.56
N SER A 232 10.29 16.53 -4.85
CA SER A 232 10.07 17.82 -4.18
C SER A 232 8.73 18.35 -4.70
N VAL A 233 7.79 18.55 -3.80
CA VAL A 233 6.52 19.20 -4.12
C VAL A 233 6.79 20.70 -4.17
N ASP A 234 7.23 21.21 -5.30
CA ASP A 234 7.06 22.61 -5.62
C ASP A 234 5.64 22.76 -6.17
N ASP A 235 4.81 23.46 -5.42
CA ASP A 235 3.37 23.66 -5.71
C ASP A 235 3.11 24.48 -7.01
N ASP A 236 4.15 24.90 -7.72
CA ASP A 236 4.06 25.84 -8.83
C ASP A 236 4.06 25.23 -10.24
N ASP A 237 4.26 23.92 -10.39
CA ASP A 237 4.20 23.26 -11.70
C ASP A 237 2.77 22.85 -12.08
N ARG A 238 1.86 23.82 -12.07
CA ARG A 238 0.51 23.68 -12.61
C ARG A 238 0.54 24.05 -14.08
N SER A 239 0.84 23.07 -14.92
CA SER A 239 0.83 23.24 -16.36
C SER A 239 -0.58 23.33 -16.96
N ASP A 240 -0.68 24.03 -18.06
CA ASP A 240 -1.74 24.41 -18.99
C ASP A 240 -2.81 23.39 -19.44
N PHE A 241 -3.28 22.48 -18.62
CA PHE A 241 -4.45 21.64 -18.93
C PHE A 241 -5.73 22.44 -18.70
N ARG A 242 -6.36 22.96 -19.76
CA ARG A 242 -7.55 23.83 -19.66
C ARG A 242 -8.86 23.13 -19.25
N ASP A 243 -8.92 21.80 -19.25
CA ASP A 243 -10.01 20.99 -18.71
C ASP A 243 -9.60 20.26 -17.42
N GLU A 244 -8.68 20.83 -16.66
CA GLU A 244 -8.02 20.24 -15.50
C GLU A 244 -8.95 19.73 -14.41
N GLU A 245 -10.06 20.43 -14.15
CA GLU A 245 -10.87 20.11 -12.98
C GLU A 245 -11.60 18.76 -13.10
N GLU A 246 -11.99 18.36 -14.31
CA GLU A 246 -12.62 17.06 -14.56
C GLU A 246 -11.59 15.93 -14.48
N ILE A 247 -10.46 16.09 -15.15
CA ILE A 247 -9.36 15.11 -15.14
C ILE A 247 -8.80 14.96 -13.71
N LEU A 248 -8.61 16.05 -12.99
CA LEU A 248 -8.16 16.00 -11.59
C LEU A 248 -9.16 15.28 -10.68
N ARG A 249 -10.46 15.51 -10.87
CA ARG A 249 -11.51 14.75 -10.14
C ARG A 249 -11.47 13.28 -10.49
N GLU A 250 -11.17 12.93 -11.74
CA GLU A 250 -11.01 11.55 -12.16
C GLU A 250 -9.82 10.86 -11.48
N PHE A 251 -8.66 11.53 -11.41
CA PHE A 251 -7.49 11.01 -10.68
C PHE A 251 -7.78 10.79 -9.18
N VAL A 252 -8.39 11.76 -8.52
CA VAL A 252 -8.77 11.64 -7.11
C VAL A 252 -9.71 10.46 -6.91
N LYS A 253 -10.76 10.36 -7.74
CA LYS A 253 -11.73 9.27 -7.67
C LYS A 253 -11.09 7.90 -7.92
N ALA A 254 -10.24 7.79 -8.95
CA ALA A 254 -9.55 6.55 -9.26
C ALA A 254 -8.57 6.16 -8.13
N GLY A 255 -7.79 7.11 -7.61
CA GLY A 255 -6.87 6.88 -6.50
C GLY A 255 -7.56 6.39 -5.22
N HIS A 256 -8.70 7.00 -4.86
CA HIS A 256 -9.53 6.52 -3.75
C HIS A 256 -10.01 5.09 -4.00
N ARG A 257 -10.51 4.79 -5.21
CA ARG A 257 -10.99 3.44 -5.56
C ARG A 257 -9.87 2.40 -5.55
N VAL A 258 -8.70 2.73 -6.10
CA VAL A 258 -7.52 1.85 -6.04
C VAL A 258 -7.19 1.47 -4.60
N PHE A 259 -7.20 2.45 -3.70
CA PHE A 259 -6.88 2.23 -2.29
C PHE A 259 -8.00 1.50 -1.54
N GLU A 260 -9.23 2.00 -1.59
CA GLU A 260 -10.39 1.45 -0.87
C GLU A 260 -10.74 0.02 -1.32
N SER A 261 -10.55 -0.28 -2.61
CA SER A 261 -10.74 -1.63 -3.16
C SER A 261 -9.52 -2.54 -2.99
N ARG A 262 -8.50 -2.12 -2.25
CA ARG A 262 -7.27 -2.88 -1.98
C ARG A 262 -6.53 -3.32 -3.24
N LEU A 263 -6.58 -2.51 -4.29
CA LEU A 263 -5.84 -2.78 -5.53
C LEU A 263 -4.39 -2.31 -5.43
N SER A 264 -4.08 -1.41 -4.49
CA SER A 264 -2.70 -1.00 -4.19
C SER A 264 -2.62 -0.45 -2.77
N PRO A 265 -1.54 -0.69 -2.02
CA PRO A 265 -1.30 -0.01 -0.75
C PRO A 265 -1.15 1.50 -0.94
N PHE A 266 -1.38 2.26 0.13
CA PHE A 266 -1.24 3.71 0.13
C PHE A 266 0.12 4.18 -0.42
N HIS A 267 0.12 5.14 -1.33
CA HIS A 267 1.31 5.68 -1.98
C HIS A 267 2.15 4.66 -2.76
N THR A 268 1.49 3.70 -3.41
CA THR A 268 2.13 2.74 -4.31
C THR A 268 1.43 2.68 -5.66
N GLY A 269 2.11 2.14 -6.67
CA GLY A 269 1.60 2.15 -8.03
C GLY A 269 1.59 3.54 -8.66
N SER A 270 1.03 3.65 -9.84
CA SER A 270 0.96 4.90 -10.59
C SER A 270 -0.24 4.93 -11.54
N MET A 271 -0.61 6.13 -11.99
CA MET A 271 -1.64 6.34 -13.01
C MET A 271 -1.21 7.44 -13.96
N SER A 272 -1.58 7.34 -15.22
CA SER A 272 -1.43 8.44 -16.16
C SER A 272 -2.59 8.55 -17.13
N VAL A 273 -2.78 9.77 -17.63
CA VAL A 273 -3.70 10.10 -18.73
C VAL A 273 -2.88 10.77 -19.83
N ARG A 274 -3.04 10.30 -21.06
CA ARG A 274 -2.33 10.80 -22.23
C ARG A 274 -2.88 12.15 -22.64
N GLY A 275 -2.00 13.14 -22.83
CA GLY A 275 -2.26 14.39 -23.52
C GLY A 275 -1.65 14.40 -24.92
N VAL A 276 -1.54 15.56 -25.54
CA VAL A 276 -0.98 15.71 -26.89
C VAL A 276 0.54 15.50 -26.87
N ASP A 277 1.26 16.28 -26.07
CA ASP A 277 2.72 16.25 -25.99
C ASP A 277 3.25 15.77 -24.63
N ALA A 278 2.37 15.66 -23.64
CA ALA A 278 2.69 15.25 -22.29
C ALA A 278 1.60 14.30 -21.75
N MET A 279 1.96 13.52 -20.73
CA MET A 279 0.99 12.80 -19.90
C MET A 279 0.80 13.51 -18.58
N LEU A 280 -0.43 13.50 -18.06
CA LEU A 280 -0.68 13.81 -16.67
C LEU A 280 -0.42 12.54 -15.85
N PHE A 281 0.47 12.62 -14.88
CA PHE A 281 1.04 11.45 -14.20
C PHE A 281 0.95 11.56 -12.68
N ALA A 282 0.38 10.55 -12.05
CA ALA A 282 0.37 10.36 -10.60
C ALA A 282 1.35 9.23 -10.24
N PRO A 283 2.59 9.54 -9.84
CA PRO A 283 3.61 8.53 -9.52
C PRO A 283 3.32 7.76 -8.24
N LYS A 284 2.38 8.25 -7.43
CA LYS A 284 1.88 7.61 -6.22
C LYS A 284 0.36 7.62 -6.28
N ALA A 285 -0.20 6.68 -7.03
CA ALA A 285 -1.58 6.71 -7.49
C ALA A 285 -2.64 6.62 -6.39
N SER A 286 -2.34 5.92 -5.28
CA SER A 286 -3.31 5.77 -4.21
C SER A 286 -3.60 7.11 -3.54
N MET A 287 -4.86 7.51 -3.55
CA MET A 287 -5.36 8.74 -2.92
C MET A 287 -4.57 10.00 -3.28
N PRO A 288 -4.35 10.31 -4.57
CA PRO A 288 -3.69 11.55 -4.98
C PRO A 288 -4.50 12.76 -4.49
N ARG A 289 -3.86 13.87 -4.13
CA ARG A 289 -4.41 15.12 -3.60
C ARG A 289 -4.80 15.14 -2.13
N ASP A 290 -5.64 14.23 -1.62
CA ASP A 290 -6.08 14.32 -0.21
C ASP A 290 -4.94 13.94 0.72
N VAL A 291 -4.35 12.78 0.47
CA VAL A 291 -3.22 12.22 1.23
C VAL A 291 -2.16 11.58 0.33
N GLY A 292 -2.33 11.69 -1.00
CA GLY A 292 -1.46 11.12 -2.02
C GLY A 292 -0.27 12.00 -2.40
N GLY A 293 0.47 11.58 -3.42
CA GLY A 293 1.57 12.31 -4.03
C GLY A 293 1.11 13.39 -5.02
N PRO A 294 2.04 14.15 -5.60
CA PRO A 294 1.76 15.18 -6.59
C PRO A 294 1.22 14.57 -7.89
N LEU A 295 0.49 15.38 -8.64
CA LEU A 295 0.13 15.12 -10.02
C LEU A 295 1.06 15.94 -10.91
N LEU A 296 1.78 15.27 -11.81
CA LEU A 296 2.85 15.83 -12.63
C LEU A 296 2.44 15.88 -14.10
N SER A 297 2.84 16.94 -14.81
CA SER A 297 2.85 16.96 -16.26
C SER A 297 4.22 16.48 -16.74
N VAL A 298 4.25 15.35 -17.46
CA VAL A 298 5.48 14.69 -17.89
C VAL A 298 5.48 14.61 -19.42
N PRO A 299 6.48 15.19 -20.13
CA PRO A 299 6.58 15.08 -21.58
C PRO A 299 6.58 13.63 -22.06
N LEU A 300 5.86 13.33 -23.16
CA LEU A 300 5.80 11.98 -23.73
C LEU A 300 7.11 11.56 -24.41
N ALA A 301 7.96 12.52 -24.79
CA ALA A 301 9.27 12.22 -25.33
C ALA A 301 10.13 11.45 -24.33
N PRO A 302 10.85 10.39 -24.74
CA PRO A 302 11.77 9.69 -23.86
C PRO A 302 12.84 10.60 -23.29
N ASP A 303 13.14 10.46 -21.99
CA ASP A 303 14.22 11.18 -21.30
C ASP A 303 15.13 10.14 -20.62
N PRO A 304 16.46 10.21 -20.78
CA PRO A 304 17.38 9.34 -20.06
C PRO A 304 17.33 9.45 -18.53
N ALA A 305 16.73 10.52 -18.02
CA ALA A 305 16.51 10.74 -16.58
C ALA A 305 15.21 10.11 -16.04
N ASP A 306 14.36 9.57 -16.93
CA ASP A 306 13.13 8.88 -16.52
C ASP A 306 13.46 7.69 -15.61
N ASP A 307 12.71 7.53 -14.53
CA ASP A 307 12.70 6.27 -13.81
C ASP A 307 11.99 5.17 -14.63
N ALA A 308 12.18 3.92 -14.23
CA ALA A 308 11.65 2.77 -14.97
C ALA A 308 10.13 2.80 -15.13
N GLU A 309 9.41 3.33 -14.15
CA GLU A 309 7.95 3.43 -14.17
C GLU A 309 7.48 4.51 -15.15
N THR A 310 8.06 5.68 -15.07
CA THR A 310 7.81 6.80 -16.02
C THR A 310 8.15 6.37 -17.45
N ALA A 311 9.31 5.74 -17.65
CA ALA A 311 9.74 5.25 -18.95
C ALA A 311 8.77 4.20 -19.55
N LEU A 312 8.21 3.31 -18.70
CA LEU A 312 7.24 2.31 -19.18
C LEU A 312 5.91 2.96 -19.56
N HIS A 313 5.40 3.93 -18.80
CA HIS A 313 4.21 4.69 -19.21
C HIS A 313 4.39 5.34 -20.59
N LYS A 314 5.54 6.00 -20.81
CA LYS A 314 5.88 6.61 -22.11
C LYS A 314 5.98 5.58 -23.24
N ALA A 315 6.61 4.43 -22.98
CA ALA A 315 6.74 3.35 -23.96
C ALA A 315 5.38 2.75 -24.35
N ILE A 316 4.47 2.60 -23.40
CA ILE A 316 3.10 2.15 -23.67
C ILE A 316 2.39 3.14 -24.62
N TYR A 317 2.49 4.45 -24.31
CA TYR A 317 1.88 5.47 -25.17
C TYR A 317 2.52 5.57 -26.55
N ALA A 318 3.83 5.38 -26.65
CA ALA A 318 4.53 5.41 -27.94
C ALA A 318 4.14 4.23 -28.85
N ALA A 319 3.80 3.07 -28.25
CA ALA A 319 3.50 1.84 -28.97
C ALA A 319 2.00 1.60 -29.22
N SER A 320 1.12 2.46 -28.74
CA SER A 320 -0.34 2.23 -28.78
C SER A 320 -1.15 3.51 -28.81
N ASP A 321 -2.48 3.36 -29.04
CA ASP A 321 -3.46 4.45 -28.95
C ASP A 321 -4.15 4.52 -27.59
N PHE A 322 -3.69 3.80 -26.59
CA PHE A 322 -4.24 3.85 -25.23
C PHE A 322 -4.17 5.26 -24.67
N GLN A 323 -5.20 5.63 -23.93
CA GLN A 323 -5.35 6.97 -23.34
C GLN A 323 -5.00 6.98 -21.86
N THR A 324 -5.05 5.82 -21.19
CA THR A 324 -4.78 5.71 -19.75
C THR A 324 -3.93 4.49 -19.45
N VAL A 325 -3.03 4.63 -18.46
CA VAL A 325 -2.22 3.53 -17.92
C VAL A 325 -2.37 3.54 -16.40
N MET A 326 -2.47 2.35 -15.82
CA MET A 326 -2.54 2.14 -14.37
C MET A 326 -1.58 1.03 -13.95
N HIS A 327 -0.79 1.29 -12.93
CA HIS A 327 0.04 0.32 -12.23
C HIS A 327 -0.47 0.15 -10.80
N CYS A 328 -0.70 -1.10 -10.38
CA CYS A 328 -1.23 -1.46 -9.07
C CYS A 328 -0.43 -2.62 -8.45
N HIS A 329 -0.55 -2.76 -7.12
CA HIS A 329 0.01 -3.88 -6.36
C HIS A 329 -1.12 -4.68 -5.71
N VAL A 330 -1.73 -5.58 -6.45
CA VAL A 330 -2.84 -6.44 -6.00
C VAL A 330 -2.27 -7.69 -5.33
N ALA A 331 -2.47 -7.83 -4.02
CA ALA A 331 -1.87 -8.91 -3.22
C ALA A 331 -2.27 -10.30 -3.71
N GLU A 332 -3.55 -10.48 -4.07
CA GLU A 332 -4.08 -11.74 -4.57
C GLU A 332 -3.50 -12.10 -5.94
N ALA A 333 -3.22 -11.10 -6.78
CA ALA A 333 -2.60 -11.30 -8.10
C ALA A 333 -1.10 -11.64 -7.96
N GLU A 334 -0.38 -10.96 -7.05
CA GLU A 334 1.01 -11.31 -6.74
C GLU A 334 1.11 -12.76 -6.26
N ALA A 335 0.25 -13.18 -5.34
CA ALA A 335 0.22 -14.57 -4.87
C ALA A 335 -0.11 -15.56 -6.00
N ALA A 336 -1.11 -15.25 -6.84
CA ALA A 336 -1.53 -16.09 -7.95
C ALA A 336 -0.43 -16.24 -9.02
N ALA A 337 0.41 -15.20 -9.19
CA ALA A 337 1.55 -15.24 -10.11
C ALA A 337 2.63 -16.26 -9.72
N HIS A 338 2.64 -16.71 -8.47
CA HIS A 338 3.54 -17.75 -7.97
C HIS A 338 2.90 -19.15 -7.89
N TYR A 339 1.64 -19.30 -8.31
CA TYR A 339 0.95 -20.58 -8.26
C TYR A 339 1.56 -21.61 -9.22
N VAL A 340 1.84 -22.79 -8.69
CA VAL A 340 2.35 -23.95 -9.45
C VAL A 340 1.23 -24.98 -9.53
N TYR A 341 0.83 -25.36 -10.75
CA TYR A 341 -0.18 -26.42 -10.92
C TYR A 341 0.36 -27.78 -10.44
N PRO A 342 -0.49 -28.62 -9.88
CA PRO A 342 -0.07 -29.97 -9.49
C PRO A 342 0.60 -30.73 -10.62
N GLY A 343 1.82 -31.22 -10.38
CA GLY A 343 2.64 -31.93 -11.36
C GLY A 343 3.51 -31.04 -12.25
N GLU A 344 3.49 -29.72 -12.08
CA GLU A 344 4.41 -28.80 -12.74
C GLU A 344 5.55 -28.39 -11.80
N SER A 345 6.65 -27.92 -12.38
CA SER A 345 7.86 -27.49 -11.65
C SER A 345 8.06 -25.97 -11.63
N ALA A 346 7.30 -25.24 -12.44
CA ALA A 346 7.43 -23.79 -12.57
C ALA A 346 6.08 -23.11 -12.32
N PRO A 347 6.08 -21.86 -11.81
CA PRO A 347 4.88 -21.05 -11.70
C PRO A 347 4.22 -20.84 -13.07
N ALA A 348 2.89 -20.75 -13.07
CA ALA A 348 2.11 -20.50 -14.28
C ALA A 348 2.49 -19.16 -14.92
N ASP A 349 2.52 -19.15 -16.26
CA ASP A 349 2.76 -17.96 -17.08
C ASP A 349 1.46 -17.16 -17.36
N ARG A 350 0.36 -17.58 -16.73
CA ARG A 350 -0.97 -16.98 -16.94
C ARG A 350 -1.92 -17.24 -15.78
N ILE A 351 -2.90 -16.36 -15.63
CA ILE A 351 -4.06 -16.54 -14.77
C ILE A 351 -5.27 -16.76 -15.67
N ILE A 352 -5.94 -17.90 -15.52
CA ILE A 352 -7.16 -18.25 -16.27
C ILE A 352 -8.35 -18.08 -15.33
N PRO A 353 -9.35 -17.25 -15.68
CA PRO A 353 -10.58 -17.11 -14.88
C PRO A 353 -11.33 -18.43 -14.75
N ILE A 354 -11.96 -18.67 -13.61
CA ILE A 354 -12.81 -19.84 -13.34
C ILE A 354 -14.26 -19.45 -13.07
N ASP A 355 -14.54 -18.16 -13.01
CA ASP A 355 -15.86 -17.57 -12.85
C ASP A 355 -16.43 -17.13 -14.21
N ALA A 356 -17.75 -16.95 -14.28
CA ALA A 356 -18.43 -16.62 -15.53
C ALA A 356 -18.06 -15.21 -16.03
N GLU A 357 -18.06 -14.22 -15.15
CA GLU A 357 -17.75 -12.82 -15.49
C GLU A 357 -16.28 -12.67 -15.94
N GLY A 358 -15.35 -13.22 -15.17
CA GLY A 358 -13.93 -13.19 -15.51
C GLY A 358 -13.67 -13.89 -16.85
N SER A 359 -14.29 -15.05 -17.12
CA SER A 359 -14.15 -15.78 -18.37
C SER A 359 -14.78 -15.06 -19.56
N PHE A 360 -15.77 -14.22 -19.35
CA PHE A 360 -16.37 -13.37 -20.37
C PHE A 360 -15.45 -12.21 -20.74
N LEU A 361 -14.83 -11.57 -19.75
CA LEU A 361 -13.95 -10.40 -19.94
C LEU A 361 -12.55 -10.79 -20.41
N TYR A 362 -12.01 -11.89 -19.85
CA TYR A 362 -10.64 -12.31 -20.09
C TYR A 362 -10.56 -13.81 -20.38
N LEU A 363 -10.06 -14.15 -21.56
CA LEU A 363 -9.73 -15.55 -21.87
C LEU A 363 -8.53 -16.02 -21.03
N VAL A 364 -7.60 -15.11 -20.83
CA VAL A 364 -6.34 -15.34 -20.10
C VAL A 364 -5.75 -13.98 -19.72
N ILE A 365 -5.08 -13.92 -18.57
CA ILE A 365 -4.31 -12.77 -18.12
C ILE A 365 -2.85 -13.21 -18.06
N PRO A 366 -1.93 -12.61 -18.83
CA PRO A 366 -0.53 -13.03 -18.85
C PRO A 366 0.16 -12.72 -17.52
N VAL A 367 1.01 -13.65 -17.07
CA VAL A 367 1.93 -13.49 -15.95
C VAL A 367 3.34 -13.48 -16.51
N LEU A 368 3.96 -12.31 -16.52
CA LEU A 368 5.30 -12.09 -17.04
C LEU A 368 6.36 -12.39 -15.97
N PRO A 369 7.56 -12.80 -16.37
CA PRO A 369 8.64 -13.06 -15.43
C PRO A 369 9.09 -11.77 -14.72
N PRO A 370 9.84 -11.91 -13.62
CA PRO A 370 10.26 -10.74 -12.82
C PRO A 370 11.21 -9.80 -13.55
N ASP A 371 11.94 -10.32 -14.54
CA ASP A 371 12.89 -9.61 -15.39
C ASP A 371 12.31 -9.23 -16.76
N ALA A 372 10.97 -9.27 -16.89
CA ALA A 372 10.29 -8.86 -18.13
C ALA A 372 10.72 -7.45 -18.55
N GLY A 373 11.16 -7.35 -19.80
CA GLY A 373 11.55 -6.07 -20.39
C GLY A 373 10.33 -5.22 -20.80
N THR A 374 10.56 -3.93 -21.03
CA THR A 374 9.53 -2.97 -21.49
C THR A 374 8.73 -3.49 -22.67
N ASP A 375 9.39 -4.01 -23.71
CA ASP A 375 8.74 -4.52 -24.93
C ASP A 375 7.83 -5.73 -24.66
N GLU A 376 8.17 -6.55 -23.67
CA GLU A 376 7.36 -7.72 -23.30
C GLU A 376 6.10 -7.29 -22.57
N ILE A 377 6.23 -6.31 -21.66
CA ILE A 377 5.08 -5.73 -20.93
C ILE A 377 4.15 -5.02 -21.91
N VAL A 378 4.68 -4.16 -22.78
CA VAL A 378 3.91 -3.45 -23.80
C VAL A 378 3.15 -4.43 -24.70
N ARG A 379 3.77 -5.51 -25.13
CA ARG A 379 3.13 -6.57 -25.94
C ARG A 379 1.99 -7.25 -25.20
N GLY A 380 2.22 -7.62 -23.92
CA GLY A 380 1.18 -8.21 -23.08
C GLY A 380 -0.03 -7.28 -22.91
N LEU A 381 0.20 -5.99 -22.72
CA LEU A 381 -0.86 -4.99 -22.60
C LEU A 381 -1.62 -4.75 -23.90
N HIS A 382 -0.92 -4.75 -25.05
CA HIS A 382 -1.54 -4.62 -26.35
C HIS A 382 -2.54 -5.77 -26.62
N ASP A 383 -2.16 -6.99 -26.28
CA ASP A 383 -2.96 -8.18 -26.58
C ASP A 383 -4.10 -8.41 -25.57
N TYR A 384 -3.89 -8.04 -24.30
CA TYR A 384 -4.79 -8.41 -23.19
C TYR A 384 -5.31 -7.24 -22.36
N LYS A 385 -4.84 -6.01 -22.56
CA LYS A 385 -5.14 -4.78 -21.78
C LYS A 385 -4.72 -4.83 -20.30
N ILE A 386 -4.28 -5.98 -19.82
CA ILE A 386 -3.80 -6.19 -18.45
C ILE A 386 -2.70 -7.25 -18.46
N ALA A 387 -1.68 -7.06 -17.63
CA ALA A 387 -0.60 -8.01 -17.40
C ALA A 387 -0.16 -7.98 -15.95
N VAL A 388 0.21 -9.14 -15.40
CA VAL A 388 0.85 -9.27 -14.10
C VAL A 388 2.34 -9.47 -14.31
N VAL A 389 3.17 -8.62 -13.72
CA VAL A 389 4.63 -8.82 -13.67
C VAL A 389 4.95 -9.41 -12.30
N ARG A 390 5.48 -10.62 -12.23
CA ARG A 390 5.76 -11.31 -10.97
C ARG A 390 6.74 -10.48 -10.12
N GLY A 391 6.30 -10.05 -8.94
CA GLY A 391 7.04 -9.13 -8.07
C GLY A 391 7.13 -7.68 -8.59
N GLY A 392 6.52 -7.37 -9.72
CA GLY A 392 6.50 -6.06 -10.34
C GLY A 392 5.09 -5.43 -10.46
N GLY A 393 4.07 -6.09 -9.86
CA GLY A 393 2.71 -5.57 -9.81
C GLY A 393 1.87 -5.86 -11.06
N VAL A 394 0.75 -5.16 -11.17
CA VAL A 394 -0.27 -5.31 -12.20
C VAL A 394 -0.29 -4.05 -13.06
N TRP A 395 -0.13 -4.22 -14.36
CA TRP A 395 -0.20 -3.16 -15.35
C TRP A 395 -1.48 -3.29 -16.16
N ALA A 396 -2.19 -2.19 -16.35
CA ALA A 396 -3.42 -2.15 -17.11
C ALA A 396 -3.51 -0.88 -17.97
N VAL A 397 -4.22 -0.97 -19.10
CA VAL A 397 -4.40 0.12 -20.06
C VAL A 397 -5.84 0.30 -20.43
N GLY A 398 -6.26 1.55 -20.69
CA GLY A 398 -7.61 1.92 -21.09
C GLY A 398 -7.62 2.78 -22.35
N ALA A 399 -8.72 2.69 -23.10
CA ALA A 399 -8.92 3.44 -24.34
C ALA A 399 -9.51 4.84 -24.09
N GLN A 400 -10.09 5.11 -22.92
CA GLN A 400 -10.86 6.32 -22.67
C GLN A 400 -10.50 7.01 -21.34
N SER A 401 -10.65 6.34 -20.19
CA SER A 401 -10.64 6.99 -18.88
C SER A 401 -9.96 6.15 -17.79
N LEU A 402 -9.58 6.80 -16.67
CA LEU A 402 -9.09 6.09 -15.47
C LEU A 402 -10.18 5.19 -14.86
N SER A 403 -11.45 5.55 -14.99
CA SER A 403 -12.55 4.69 -14.54
C SER A 403 -12.66 3.41 -15.38
N GLU A 404 -12.35 3.46 -16.67
CA GLU A 404 -12.29 2.29 -17.54
C GLU A 404 -11.12 1.37 -17.14
N VAL A 405 -9.92 1.92 -17.06
CA VAL A 405 -8.72 1.11 -16.77
C VAL A 405 -8.79 0.46 -15.38
N LEU A 406 -9.43 1.11 -14.42
CA LEU A 406 -9.63 0.60 -13.06
C LEU A 406 -10.43 -0.72 -13.04
N HIS A 407 -11.29 -0.94 -14.04
CA HIS A 407 -12.03 -2.18 -14.19
C HIS A 407 -11.10 -3.41 -14.25
N HIS A 408 -9.97 -3.31 -14.96
CA HIS A 408 -9.06 -4.42 -15.15
C HIS A 408 -8.42 -4.96 -13.86
N PRO A 409 -7.72 -4.16 -13.02
CA PRO A 409 -7.16 -4.66 -11.77
C PRO A 409 -8.25 -5.07 -10.77
N SER A 410 -9.43 -4.44 -10.80
CA SER A 410 -10.57 -4.83 -9.97
C SER A 410 -11.08 -6.24 -10.34
N SER A 411 -11.31 -6.50 -11.63
CA SER A 411 -11.72 -7.82 -12.11
C SER A 411 -10.65 -8.89 -11.85
N LEU A 412 -9.36 -8.55 -12.06
CA LEU A 412 -8.26 -9.46 -11.76
C LEU A 412 -8.27 -9.88 -10.29
N ARG A 413 -8.48 -8.93 -9.37
CA ARG A 413 -8.55 -9.25 -7.94
C ARG A 413 -9.67 -10.25 -7.65
N GLU A 414 -10.87 -10.04 -8.18
CA GLU A 414 -12.00 -10.97 -8.00
C GLU A 414 -11.70 -12.35 -8.61
N ILE A 415 -11.14 -12.42 -9.81
CA ILE A 415 -10.68 -13.67 -10.44
C ILE A 415 -9.71 -14.41 -9.53
N CYS A 416 -8.72 -13.70 -8.95
CA CYS A 416 -7.76 -14.30 -8.03
C CYS A 416 -8.43 -14.79 -6.73
N LEU A 417 -9.40 -14.06 -6.18
CA LEU A 417 -10.14 -14.48 -5.00
C LEU A 417 -10.94 -15.78 -5.25
N TYR A 418 -11.59 -15.92 -6.41
CA TYR A 418 -12.25 -17.17 -6.79
C TYR A 418 -11.26 -18.32 -6.88
N ARG A 419 -10.10 -18.11 -7.50
CA ARG A 419 -9.04 -19.14 -7.64
C ARG A 419 -8.47 -19.55 -6.26
N ILE A 420 -8.17 -18.57 -5.40
CA ILE A 420 -7.71 -18.82 -4.03
C ILE A 420 -8.74 -19.63 -3.27
N GLY A 421 -10.02 -19.25 -3.29
CA GLY A 421 -11.08 -19.96 -2.63
C GLY A 421 -11.31 -21.40 -3.16
N ALA A 422 -11.11 -21.61 -4.46
CA ALA A 422 -11.19 -22.95 -5.05
C ALA A 422 -10.04 -23.87 -4.54
N VAL A 423 -8.80 -23.38 -4.54
CA VAL A 423 -7.64 -24.15 -4.03
C VAL A 423 -7.76 -24.42 -2.53
N GLU A 424 -8.20 -23.43 -1.75
CA GLU A 424 -8.45 -23.59 -0.30
C GLU A 424 -9.46 -24.71 -0.01
N ARG A 425 -10.48 -24.85 -0.86
CA ARG A 425 -11.45 -25.95 -0.81
C ARG A 425 -10.94 -27.28 -1.37
N GLY A 426 -9.72 -27.35 -1.85
CA GLY A 426 -9.13 -28.55 -2.46
C GLY A 426 -9.61 -28.85 -3.87
N LEU A 427 -10.17 -27.86 -4.57
CA LEU A 427 -10.62 -28.02 -5.96
C LEU A 427 -9.43 -27.91 -6.93
N ASP A 428 -9.51 -28.63 -8.05
CA ASP A 428 -8.51 -28.60 -9.11
C ASP A 428 -8.85 -27.49 -10.10
N LEU A 429 -8.02 -26.44 -10.15
CA LEU A 429 -8.23 -25.30 -11.03
C LEU A 429 -8.28 -25.69 -12.50
N ARG A 430 -7.47 -26.68 -12.94
CA ARG A 430 -7.49 -27.13 -14.36
C ARG A 430 -8.84 -27.70 -14.81
N ARG A 431 -9.58 -28.30 -13.88
CA ARG A 431 -10.92 -28.80 -14.17
C ARG A 431 -11.99 -27.72 -14.18
N MET A 432 -11.70 -26.56 -13.56
CA MET A 432 -12.61 -25.43 -13.48
C MET A 432 -12.35 -24.41 -14.59
N GLU A 433 -11.14 -24.37 -15.13
CA GLU A 433 -10.77 -23.50 -16.23
C GLU A 433 -11.55 -23.90 -17.50
N PRO A 434 -12.18 -22.94 -18.21
CA PRO A 434 -12.95 -23.27 -19.39
C PRO A 434 -12.06 -23.95 -20.45
N PRO A 435 -12.54 -25.04 -21.07
CA PRO A 435 -11.81 -25.68 -22.15
C PRO A 435 -11.64 -24.74 -23.31
N LYS A 436 -10.39 -24.31 -23.55
CA LYS A 436 -9.94 -23.38 -24.61
C LYS A 436 -11.06 -22.53 -25.25
N ALA A 437 -11.16 -21.32 -24.74
CA ALA A 437 -11.77 -20.17 -25.43
C ALA A 437 -13.00 -20.48 -26.29
N LYS A 438 -14.14 -20.74 -25.70
CA LYS A 438 -15.38 -20.38 -26.37
C LYS A 438 -15.54 -18.87 -26.20
N ARG A 439 -15.29 -18.09 -27.25
CA ARG A 439 -15.85 -16.75 -27.37
C ARG A 439 -17.36 -16.89 -27.25
N TRP A 440 -17.91 -16.26 -26.24
CA TRP A 440 -19.37 -16.12 -26.12
C TRP A 440 -19.90 -15.27 -27.27
#